data_1a32759720185effabca307af7f5fd80
#
_entry.id   1a32759720185effabca307af7f5fd80
#
_cell.length_a   1.000
_cell.length_b   1.000
_cell.length_c   1.000
_cell.angle_alpha   90.00
_cell.angle_beta   90.00
_cell.angle_gamma   90.00
#
_symmetry.space_group_name_H-M   'P 1'
#
loop_
_entity.id
_entity.type
_entity.pdbx_description
1 polymer ?
#
loop_
_entity_poly.entity_id
_entity_poly.type
_entity_poly.pdbx_seq_one_letter_code
_entity_poly.pdbx_strand_id
1 'polypeptide(L)'
;RRACMSEPLPLSVIVLTLNEERHLPGCLASVAGLARQILVVDSGSHDRTVELARAAGAEVVHRAFTGFASQRNAALELARQPWVLFLDADERVTPELDAEIRQALGQATDGIAGFWIPTQNWMFGRWIRGGGWWPDEHLRLLRAGRARYRPDVEVHEVVELAGEASRLAHPLVHINYESYREFLAKQARYARIRAETLVRQGRRPRRHTYLGQPARELWRRFVTLRGYRDGPVGLFLAVAMAWHELHTWLLARRLWRAADRNSTGRRDVPAGWPAGVELPEASLDLSVVIVSY
;
A
#
# COMPACT_ATOMS: atom_id res chain seq x y z
N ARG A 1 -17.76 33.28 -6.23
CA ARG A 1 -17.32 33.43 -4.84
C ARG A 1 -15.92 32.80 -4.77
N ARG A 2 -14.86 33.61 -4.63
CA ARG A 2 -13.51 33.13 -4.32
C ARG A 2 -13.62 32.46 -2.95
N ALA A 3 -13.44 31.13 -2.92
CA ALA A 3 -13.23 30.43 -1.66
C ALA A 3 -12.05 31.09 -0.97
N CYS A 4 -12.22 31.49 0.30
CA CYS A 4 -11.17 32.00 1.14
C CYS A 4 -10.15 30.84 1.26
N MET A 5 -9.06 30.93 0.49
CA MET A 5 -7.99 29.93 0.57
C MET A 5 -7.37 30.04 1.96
N SER A 6 -7.64 29.05 2.79
CA SER A 6 -7.00 28.96 4.11
C SER A 6 -5.47 28.85 3.94
N GLU A 7 -4.72 29.45 4.85
CA GLU A 7 -3.26 29.41 4.81
C GLU A 7 -2.74 27.97 4.79
N PRO A 8 -1.72 27.65 3.95
CA PRO A 8 -1.13 26.32 3.93
C PRO A 8 -0.53 25.94 5.29
N LEU A 9 -0.80 24.70 5.70
CA LEU A 9 -0.34 24.16 6.98
C LEU A 9 1.19 23.96 7.01
N PRO A 10 1.81 23.95 8.21
CA PRO A 10 3.19 23.51 8.39
C PRO A 10 3.30 21.98 8.20
N LEU A 11 3.01 21.54 6.99
CA LEU A 11 2.87 20.16 6.55
C LEU A 11 3.69 19.93 5.28
N SER A 12 4.41 18.83 5.22
CA SER A 12 4.98 18.28 3.99
C SER A 12 4.08 17.14 3.50
N VAL A 13 3.49 17.28 2.32
CA VAL A 13 2.85 16.15 1.63
C VAL A 13 3.89 15.45 0.79
N ILE A 14 4.04 14.14 0.98
CA ILE A 14 5.00 13.31 0.25
C ILE A 14 4.24 12.27 -0.56
N VAL A 15 4.51 12.23 -1.87
CA VAL A 15 3.95 11.26 -2.79
C VAL A 15 5.07 10.42 -3.39
N LEU A 16 5.03 9.10 -3.18
CA LEU A 16 5.96 8.17 -3.84
C LEU A 16 5.38 7.76 -5.19
N THR A 17 6.22 7.79 -6.25
CA THR A 17 5.74 7.56 -7.63
C THR A 17 6.64 6.65 -8.44
N LEU A 18 5.99 5.88 -9.33
CA LEU A 18 6.62 5.19 -10.46
C LEU A 18 5.56 4.95 -11.56
N ASN A 19 5.62 5.71 -12.67
CA ASN A 19 4.69 5.63 -13.80
C ASN A 19 3.23 5.88 -13.38
N GLU A 20 2.98 7.05 -12.78
CA GLU A 20 1.69 7.47 -12.21
C GLU A 20 1.07 8.68 -12.94
N GLU A 21 1.39 8.86 -14.23
CA GLU A 21 0.88 10.00 -15.02
C GLU A 21 -0.64 10.14 -14.99
N ARG A 22 -1.34 9.02 -14.82
CA ARG A 22 -2.79 8.96 -14.79
C ARG A 22 -3.39 9.47 -13.49
N HIS A 23 -2.81 9.10 -12.36
CA HIS A 23 -3.40 9.33 -11.04
C HIS A 23 -2.80 10.55 -10.33
N LEU A 24 -1.50 10.78 -10.51
CA LEU A 24 -0.77 11.84 -9.83
C LEU A 24 -1.39 13.25 -9.94
N PRO A 25 -1.90 13.71 -11.11
CA PRO A 25 -2.51 15.04 -11.21
C PRO A 25 -3.68 15.25 -10.25
N GLY A 26 -4.55 14.25 -10.12
CA GLY A 26 -5.66 14.30 -9.19
C GLY A 26 -5.23 14.23 -7.72
N CYS A 27 -4.17 13.47 -7.38
CA CYS A 27 -3.57 13.47 -6.05
C CYS A 27 -3.08 14.87 -5.68
N LEU A 28 -2.25 15.48 -6.51
CA LEU A 28 -1.68 16.81 -6.27
C LEU A 28 -2.76 17.89 -6.21
N ALA A 29 -3.78 17.81 -7.06
CA ALA A 29 -4.92 18.73 -7.02
C ALA A 29 -5.69 18.66 -5.69
N SER A 30 -5.81 17.47 -5.09
CA SER A 30 -6.51 17.27 -3.82
C SER A 30 -5.80 17.86 -2.60
N VAL A 31 -4.50 18.15 -2.71
CA VAL A 31 -3.68 18.75 -1.65
C VAL A 31 -3.21 20.16 -1.97
N ALA A 32 -3.69 20.73 -3.08
CA ALA A 32 -3.37 22.10 -3.46
C ALA A 32 -3.87 23.08 -2.39
N GLY A 33 -2.95 23.86 -1.81
CA GLY A 33 -3.25 24.80 -0.71
C GLY A 33 -3.39 24.16 0.69
N LEU A 34 -3.25 22.85 0.83
CA LEU A 34 -3.22 22.18 2.15
C LEU A 34 -1.85 22.34 2.82
N ALA A 35 -0.77 22.13 2.11
CA ALA A 35 0.58 21.98 2.65
C ALA A 35 1.56 23.06 2.14
N ARG A 36 2.52 23.44 2.97
CA ARG A 36 3.62 24.35 2.59
C ARG A 36 4.67 23.68 1.71
N GLN A 37 4.77 22.35 1.75
CA GLN A 37 5.66 21.57 0.90
C GLN A 37 4.88 20.41 0.27
N ILE A 38 5.00 20.26 -1.04
CA ILE A 38 4.56 19.08 -1.78
C ILE A 38 5.81 18.47 -2.42
N LEU A 39 6.16 17.24 -2.03
CA LEU A 39 7.33 16.51 -2.47
C LEU A 39 6.91 15.25 -3.19
N VAL A 40 7.34 15.08 -4.43
CA VAL A 40 7.20 13.84 -5.21
C VAL A 40 8.54 13.13 -5.23
N VAL A 41 8.60 11.92 -4.70
CA VAL A 41 9.79 11.07 -4.74
C VAL A 41 9.60 10.03 -5.83
N ASP A 42 10.25 10.26 -6.96
CA ASP A 42 10.12 9.44 -8.17
C ASP A 42 11.17 8.34 -8.23
N SER A 43 10.73 7.12 -8.51
CA SER A 43 11.59 5.92 -8.55
C SER A 43 12.10 5.57 -9.95
N GLY A 44 12.05 6.53 -10.90
CA GLY A 44 12.50 6.35 -12.26
C GLY A 44 11.37 6.16 -13.26
N SER A 45 10.34 7.01 -13.19
CA SER A 45 9.24 7.00 -14.15
C SER A 45 9.72 7.27 -15.58
N HIS A 46 9.12 6.55 -16.53
CA HIS A 46 9.38 6.69 -17.96
C HIS A 46 8.22 7.36 -18.71
N ASP A 47 7.11 7.63 -18.03
CA ASP A 47 5.94 8.33 -18.50
C ASP A 47 6.01 9.84 -18.14
N ARG A 48 4.87 10.54 -18.23
CA ARG A 48 4.82 11.98 -17.93
C ARG A 48 4.72 12.32 -16.42
N THR A 49 4.89 11.35 -15.53
CA THR A 49 4.76 11.54 -14.06
C THR A 49 5.57 12.75 -13.57
N VAL A 50 6.85 12.81 -13.89
CA VAL A 50 7.77 13.88 -13.44
C VAL A 50 7.40 15.24 -14.03
N GLU A 51 7.02 15.29 -15.33
CA GLU A 51 6.55 16.51 -15.99
C GLU A 51 5.31 17.07 -15.29
N LEU A 52 4.31 16.22 -15.04
CA LEU A 52 3.04 16.58 -14.42
C LEU A 52 3.23 17.02 -12.95
N ALA A 53 4.13 16.38 -12.21
CA ALA A 53 4.48 16.79 -10.84
C ALA A 53 5.05 18.22 -10.81
N ARG A 54 6.01 18.51 -11.68
CA ARG A 54 6.62 19.87 -11.77
C ARG A 54 5.63 20.91 -12.23
N ALA A 55 4.78 20.58 -13.19
CA ALA A 55 3.72 21.48 -13.69
C ALA A 55 2.69 21.82 -12.58
N ALA A 56 2.45 20.92 -11.63
CA ALA A 56 1.62 21.17 -10.46
C ALA A 56 2.33 21.93 -9.32
N GLY A 57 3.61 22.33 -9.51
CA GLY A 57 4.40 23.04 -8.51
C GLY A 57 4.99 22.17 -7.41
N ALA A 58 4.99 20.84 -7.57
CA ALA A 58 5.63 19.94 -6.62
C ALA A 58 7.15 19.93 -6.78
N GLU A 59 7.87 19.79 -5.68
CA GLU A 59 9.28 19.45 -5.69
C GLU A 59 9.45 18.00 -6.12
N VAL A 60 10.35 17.70 -7.04
CA VAL A 60 10.57 16.33 -7.50
C VAL A 60 11.99 15.90 -7.18
N VAL A 61 12.12 14.79 -6.45
CA VAL A 61 13.38 14.14 -6.15
C VAL A 61 13.40 12.76 -6.78
N HIS A 62 14.41 12.47 -7.58
CA HIS A 62 14.64 11.14 -8.12
C HIS A 62 15.40 10.28 -7.12
N ARG A 63 14.85 9.09 -6.82
CA ARG A 63 15.51 8.10 -5.96
C ARG A 63 15.18 6.69 -6.43
N ALA A 64 16.20 5.95 -6.85
CA ALA A 64 16.04 4.54 -7.23
C ALA A 64 15.38 3.75 -6.10
N PHE A 65 14.45 2.88 -6.45
CA PHE A 65 13.71 2.08 -5.47
C PHE A 65 14.61 1.00 -4.85
N THR A 66 14.75 1.05 -3.54
CA THR A 66 15.52 0.07 -2.74
C THR A 66 14.67 -0.64 -1.69
N GLY A 67 13.36 -0.41 -1.71
CA GLY A 67 12.38 -0.93 -0.76
C GLY A 67 11.51 0.17 -0.17
N PHE A 68 10.26 -0.16 0.19
CA PHE A 68 9.27 0.82 0.66
C PHE A 68 9.73 1.57 1.91
N ALA A 69 10.18 0.84 2.94
CA ALA A 69 10.65 1.45 4.18
C ALA A 69 11.84 2.38 3.96
N SER A 70 12.80 1.97 3.11
CA SER A 70 13.95 2.79 2.71
C SER A 70 13.52 4.07 1.99
N GLN A 71 12.54 3.95 1.07
CA GLN A 71 12.03 5.07 0.29
C GLN A 71 11.31 6.08 1.20
N ARG A 72 10.44 5.59 2.10
CA ARG A 72 9.72 6.44 3.05
C ARG A 72 10.64 7.09 4.08
N ASN A 73 11.64 6.38 4.61
CA ASN A 73 12.62 6.97 5.52
C ASN A 73 13.41 8.10 4.85
N ALA A 74 13.90 7.87 3.63
CA ALA A 74 14.59 8.92 2.89
C ALA A 74 13.67 10.12 2.58
N ALA A 75 12.39 9.86 2.31
CA ALA A 75 11.42 10.93 2.10
C ALA A 75 11.13 11.72 3.39
N LEU A 76 11.13 11.08 4.56
CA LEU A 76 11.04 11.76 5.86
C LEU A 76 12.20 12.72 6.10
N GLU A 77 13.42 12.36 5.67
CA GLU A 77 14.62 13.22 5.79
C GLU A 77 14.55 14.45 4.87
N LEU A 78 13.78 14.39 3.79
CA LEU A 78 13.56 15.50 2.85
C LEU A 78 12.43 16.43 3.27
N ALA A 79 11.61 16.03 4.26
CA ALA A 79 10.52 16.83 4.77
C ALA A 79 11.05 18.06 5.55
N ARG A 80 10.56 19.25 5.20
CA ARG A 80 10.97 20.51 5.83
C ARG A 80 9.96 21.05 6.85
N GLN A 81 8.81 20.40 6.96
CA GLN A 81 7.74 20.82 7.86
C GLN A 81 7.64 19.88 9.07
N PRO A 82 7.11 20.36 10.21
CA PRO A 82 6.99 19.54 11.42
C PRO A 82 6.04 18.35 11.30
N TRP A 83 5.17 18.36 10.30
CA TRP A 83 4.27 17.25 9.99
C TRP A 83 4.46 16.75 8.58
N VAL A 84 4.25 15.45 8.39
CA VAL A 84 4.39 14.76 7.10
C VAL A 84 3.13 13.95 6.84
N LEU A 85 2.49 14.16 5.69
CA LEU A 85 1.40 13.32 5.19
C LEU A 85 1.92 12.51 4.00
N PHE A 86 1.95 11.20 4.14
CA PHE A 86 2.21 10.30 3.02
C PHE A 86 0.92 10.02 2.25
N LEU A 87 1.00 10.15 0.93
CA LEU A 87 -0.05 9.77 0.00
C LEU A 87 0.52 8.86 -1.09
N ASP A 88 -0.29 7.93 -1.53
CA ASP A 88 -0.02 7.22 -2.78
C ASP A 88 -0.64 8.02 -3.95
N ALA A 89 -0.10 7.90 -5.15
CA ALA A 89 -0.52 8.75 -6.29
C ALA A 89 -2.00 8.57 -6.66
N ASP A 90 -2.58 7.43 -6.35
CA ASP A 90 -3.99 7.07 -6.54
C ASP A 90 -4.90 7.43 -5.34
N GLU A 91 -4.34 8.12 -4.31
CA GLU A 91 -5.11 8.61 -3.17
C GLU A 91 -5.49 10.09 -3.32
N ARG A 92 -6.61 10.48 -2.67
CA ARG A 92 -7.17 11.85 -2.68
C ARG A 92 -7.55 12.26 -1.28
N VAL A 93 -7.14 13.46 -0.89
CA VAL A 93 -7.65 14.13 0.32
C VAL A 93 -9.01 14.73 0.00
N THR A 94 -10.04 14.38 0.79
CA THR A 94 -11.36 14.98 0.65
C THR A 94 -11.41 16.35 1.34
N PRO A 95 -12.34 17.24 0.99
CA PRO A 95 -12.52 18.52 1.69
C PRO A 95 -12.78 18.36 3.19
N GLU A 96 -13.50 17.30 3.58
CA GLU A 96 -13.78 16.96 4.97
C GLU A 96 -12.52 16.53 5.71
N LEU A 97 -11.66 15.71 5.05
CA LEU A 97 -10.37 15.30 5.62
C LEU A 97 -9.39 16.49 5.69
N ASP A 98 -9.36 17.39 4.70
CA ASP A 98 -8.58 18.64 4.77
C ASP A 98 -8.95 19.44 6.01
N ALA A 99 -10.25 19.69 6.21
CA ALA A 99 -10.74 20.44 7.38
C ALA A 99 -10.36 19.75 8.70
N GLU A 100 -10.49 18.43 8.77
CA GLU A 100 -10.13 17.64 9.96
C GLU A 100 -8.61 17.66 10.22
N ILE A 101 -7.77 17.53 9.18
CA ILE A 101 -6.31 17.65 9.32
C ILE A 101 -5.94 19.04 9.88
N ARG A 102 -6.55 20.12 9.38
CA ARG A 102 -6.32 21.47 9.88
C ARG A 102 -6.65 21.59 11.36
N GLN A 103 -7.80 21.05 11.76
CA GLN A 103 -8.20 21.03 13.16
C GLN A 103 -7.26 20.19 14.02
N ALA A 104 -6.96 18.96 13.58
CA ALA A 104 -6.12 18.02 14.31
C ALA A 104 -4.70 18.56 14.54
N LEU A 105 -4.08 19.15 13.51
CA LEU A 105 -2.75 19.75 13.64
C LEU A 105 -2.75 21.00 14.53
N GLY A 106 -3.84 21.79 14.51
CA GLY A 106 -3.99 22.96 15.40
C GLY A 106 -4.19 22.58 16.86
N GLN A 107 -4.65 21.38 17.16
CA GLN A 107 -4.93 20.89 18.52
C GLN A 107 -3.91 19.83 19.00
N ALA A 108 -2.98 19.42 18.15
CA ALA A 108 -2.03 18.36 18.48
C ALA A 108 -1.10 18.77 19.63
N THR A 109 -1.16 18.03 20.72
CA THR A 109 -0.23 18.17 21.85
C THR A 109 1.13 17.57 21.51
N ASP A 110 2.13 17.83 22.34
CA ASP A 110 3.46 17.27 22.15
C ASP A 110 3.52 15.73 22.31
N GLY A 111 2.55 15.12 22.98
CA GLY A 111 2.44 13.66 23.10
C GLY A 111 2.07 12.97 21.78
N ILE A 112 1.36 13.66 20.88
CA ILE A 112 0.90 13.07 19.61
C ILE A 112 2.02 13.08 18.58
N ALA A 113 2.36 11.90 18.07
CA ALA A 113 3.38 11.68 17.05
C ALA A 113 2.81 11.25 15.68
N GLY A 114 1.51 10.91 15.60
CA GLY A 114 0.89 10.54 14.33
C GLY A 114 -0.61 10.39 14.39
N PHE A 115 -1.23 10.24 13.21
CA PHE A 115 -2.66 10.01 13.05
C PHE A 115 -2.93 8.89 12.07
N TRP A 116 -3.80 7.97 12.48
CA TRP A 116 -4.39 6.97 11.61
C TRP A 116 -5.47 7.62 10.76
N ILE A 117 -5.46 7.33 9.48
CA ILE A 117 -6.45 7.82 8.52
C ILE A 117 -7.12 6.62 7.86
N PRO A 118 -8.45 6.51 7.90
CA PRO A 118 -9.15 5.46 7.18
C PRO A 118 -9.06 5.69 5.67
N THR A 119 -9.02 4.59 4.91
CA THR A 119 -8.93 4.61 3.46
C THR A 119 -10.22 4.07 2.85
N GLN A 120 -10.86 4.85 2.02
CA GLN A 120 -12.07 4.52 1.29
C GLN A 120 -11.70 3.91 -0.06
N ASN A 121 -11.64 2.58 -0.13
CA ASN A 121 -11.23 1.86 -1.33
C ASN A 121 -12.32 1.89 -2.42
N TRP A 122 -12.05 2.57 -3.53
CA TRP A 122 -12.87 2.59 -4.74
C TRP A 122 -12.36 1.55 -5.72
N MET A 123 -13.24 0.61 -6.06
CA MET A 123 -12.95 -0.44 -7.02
C MET A 123 -14.05 -0.51 -8.06
N PHE A 124 -13.68 -0.56 -9.33
CA PHE A 124 -14.64 -0.67 -10.43
C PHE A 124 -15.71 0.44 -10.42
N GLY A 125 -15.28 1.68 -10.08
CA GLY A 125 -16.14 2.85 -10.03
C GLY A 125 -17.06 2.95 -8.82
N ARG A 126 -16.87 2.13 -7.76
CA ARG A 126 -17.70 2.17 -6.53
C ARG A 126 -16.88 2.01 -5.27
N TRP A 127 -17.36 2.58 -4.19
CA TRP A 127 -16.83 2.37 -2.85
C TRP A 127 -17.17 0.97 -2.33
N ILE A 128 -16.16 0.21 -1.91
CA ILE A 128 -16.32 -1.12 -1.31
C ILE A 128 -16.37 -0.98 0.22
N ARG A 129 -17.48 -1.43 0.81
CA ARG A 129 -17.81 -1.26 2.23
C ARG A 129 -17.64 -2.51 3.08
N GLY A 130 -17.49 -3.65 2.45
CA GLY A 130 -17.36 -4.95 3.12
C GLY A 130 -16.12 -5.70 2.69
N GLY A 131 -16.07 -6.99 3.02
CA GLY A 131 -15.01 -7.89 2.57
C GLY A 131 -13.62 -7.60 3.16
N GLY A 132 -13.52 -6.74 4.18
CA GLY A 132 -12.26 -6.31 4.77
C GLY A 132 -11.58 -5.16 4.03
N TRP A 133 -12.33 -4.45 3.18
CA TRP A 133 -11.84 -3.26 2.48
C TRP A 133 -12.25 -1.95 3.16
N TRP A 134 -13.03 -2.03 4.23
CA TRP A 134 -13.43 -0.91 5.05
C TRP A 134 -13.77 -1.36 6.48
N PRO A 135 -13.40 -0.59 7.52
CA PRO A 135 -12.37 0.45 7.49
C PRO A 135 -10.97 -0.16 7.25
N ASP A 136 -10.17 0.55 6.47
CA ASP A 136 -8.77 0.21 6.18
C ASP A 136 -7.94 1.40 6.67
N GLU A 137 -7.40 1.31 7.89
CA GLU A 137 -6.74 2.41 8.57
C GLU A 137 -5.23 2.33 8.41
N HIS A 138 -4.62 3.43 7.97
CA HIS A 138 -3.17 3.55 7.81
C HIS A 138 -2.62 4.73 8.59
N LEU A 139 -1.43 4.56 9.17
CA LEU A 139 -0.71 5.62 9.84
C LEU A 139 -0.01 6.48 8.79
N ARG A 140 -0.69 7.52 8.30
CA ARG A 140 -0.29 8.33 7.15
C ARG A 140 0.21 9.73 7.51
N LEU A 141 -0.30 10.32 8.59
CA LEU A 141 0.08 11.65 9.05
C LEU A 141 1.01 11.52 10.26
N LEU A 142 2.25 11.95 10.12
CA LEU A 142 3.35 11.66 11.04
C LEU A 142 4.04 12.97 11.49
N ARG A 143 4.51 13.02 12.72
CA ARG A 143 5.36 14.11 13.20
C ARG A 143 6.80 13.85 12.75
N ALA A 144 7.39 14.82 12.04
CA ALA A 144 8.77 14.73 11.58
C ALA A 144 9.74 14.53 12.77
N GLY A 145 10.71 13.65 12.59
CA GLY A 145 11.68 13.31 13.63
C GLY A 145 11.17 12.37 14.72
N ARG A 146 9.86 12.01 14.72
CA ARG A 146 9.27 11.06 15.68
C ARG A 146 8.72 9.80 15.03
N ALA A 147 8.91 9.62 13.74
CA ALA A 147 8.47 8.45 13.00
C ALA A 147 9.60 7.83 12.21
N ARG A 148 9.66 6.51 12.15
CA ARG A 148 10.62 5.75 11.37
C ARG A 148 9.98 4.48 10.84
N TYR A 149 10.20 4.16 9.58
CA TYR A 149 9.80 2.89 8.99
C TYR A 149 10.85 1.81 9.24
N ARG A 150 10.42 0.63 9.64
CA ARG A 150 11.31 -0.50 9.91
C ARG A 150 11.78 -1.14 8.60
N PRO A 151 13.09 -1.18 8.32
CA PRO A 151 13.63 -1.73 7.08
C PRO A 151 13.63 -3.27 7.04
N ASP A 152 13.51 -3.93 8.19
CA ASP A 152 13.53 -5.39 8.34
C ASP A 152 12.18 -6.07 8.02
N VAL A 153 11.13 -5.29 7.74
CA VAL A 153 9.80 -5.79 7.42
C VAL A 153 9.48 -5.45 5.95
N GLU A 154 9.74 -6.41 5.06
CA GLU A 154 9.61 -6.19 3.61
C GLU A 154 8.15 -6.07 3.11
N VAL A 155 7.18 -6.67 3.81
CA VAL A 155 5.81 -6.86 3.27
C VAL A 155 4.78 -5.97 3.97
N HIS A 156 5.03 -5.53 5.21
CA HIS A 156 4.15 -4.64 5.95
C HIS A 156 4.98 -3.48 6.49
N GLU A 157 4.73 -2.29 5.98
CA GLU A 157 5.40 -1.09 6.46
C GLU A 157 5.00 -0.80 7.91
N VAL A 158 5.85 -1.23 8.84
CA VAL A 158 5.66 -0.94 10.26
C VAL A 158 6.31 0.40 10.56
N VAL A 159 5.50 1.34 11.03
CA VAL A 159 5.97 2.64 11.51
C VAL A 159 6.20 2.56 13.00
N GLU A 160 7.40 2.89 13.44
CA GLU A 160 7.73 3.12 14.85
C GLU A 160 7.51 4.61 15.15
N LEU A 161 6.73 4.90 16.19
CA LEU A 161 6.47 6.25 16.65
C LEU A 161 7.10 6.50 18.03
N ALA A 162 7.75 7.64 18.17
CA ALA A 162 8.17 8.17 19.46
C ALA A 162 7.06 9.07 20.03
N GLY A 163 5.93 8.48 20.44
CA GLY A 163 4.75 9.14 20.98
C GLY A 163 3.46 8.40 20.65
N GLU A 164 2.33 9.05 20.95
CA GLU A 164 1.00 8.48 20.74
C GLU A 164 0.50 8.70 19.30
N ALA A 165 -0.37 7.82 18.84
CA ALA A 165 -1.11 8.00 17.61
C ALA A 165 -2.60 8.19 17.91
N SER A 166 -3.19 9.23 17.32
CA SER A 166 -4.64 9.48 17.34
C SER A 166 -5.28 8.97 16.04
N ARG A 167 -6.59 9.17 15.86
CA ARG A 167 -7.33 8.77 14.67
C ARG A 167 -8.11 9.93 14.10
N LEU A 168 -8.13 10.01 12.77
CA LEU A 168 -9.04 10.87 12.03
C LEU A 168 -10.26 10.06 11.61
N ALA A 169 -11.39 10.72 11.47
CA ALA A 169 -12.67 10.09 11.13
C ALA A 169 -12.93 10.11 9.60
N HIS A 170 -12.48 11.17 8.92
CA HIS A 170 -12.71 11.31 7.49
C HIS A 170 -11.65 10.56 6.68
N PRO A 171 -12.06 9.85 5.60
CA PRO A 171 -11.15 8.99 4.86
C PRO A 171 -10.36 9.70 3.77
N LEU A 172 -9.21 9.11 3.42
CA LEU A 172 -8.63 9.21 2.09
C LEU A 172 -9.49 8.43 1.10
N VAL A 173 -9.71 8.99 -0.08
CA VAL A 173 -10.29 8.25 -1.22
C VAL A 173 -9.17 7.60 -1.98
N HIS A 174 -9.19 6.28 -2.13
CA HIS A 174 -8.19 5.49 -2.82
C HIS A 174 -8.80 4.85 -4.07
N ILE A 175 -8.33 5.24 -5.26
CA ILE A 175 -8.75 4.69 -6.55
C ILE A 175 -7.94 3.43 -6.82
N ASN A 176 -8.32 2.34 -6.15
CA ASN A 176 -7.48 1.14 -6.05
C ASN A 176 -7.44 0.32 -7.35
N TYR A 177 -8.62 -0.02 -7.89
CA TYR A 177 -8.72 -0.81 -9.12
C TYR A 177 -9.83 -0.25 -10.03
N GLU A 178 -9.49 0.04 -11.27
CA GLU A 178 -10.47 0.55 -12.23
C GLU A 178 -11.17 -0.58 -13.00
N SER A 179 -10.52 -1.73 -13.16
CA SER A 179 -11.07 -2.87 -13.88
C SER A 179 -10.87 -4.20 -13.16
N TYR A 180 -11.80 -5.15 -13.41
CA TYR A 180 -11.68 -6.53 -12.93
C TYR A 180 -10.42 -7.21 -13.46
N ARG A 181 -10.01 -6.91 -14.69
CA ARG A 181 -8.81 -7.46 -15.31
C ARG A 181 -7.54 -7.02 -14.59
N GLU A 182 -7.45 -5.74 -14.28
CA GLU A 182 -6.35 -5.16 -13.50
C GLU A 182 -6.26 -5.81 -12.12
N PHE A 183 -7.39 -5.90 -11.41
CA PHE A 183 -7.47 -6.58 -10.11
C PHE A 183 -6.93 -8.00 -10.19
N LEU A 184 -7.44 -8.82 -11.12
CA LEU A 184 -7.02 -10.22 -11.26
C LEU A 184 -5.55 -10.37 -11.62
N ALA A 185 -5.03 -9.51 -12.52
CA ALA A 185 -3.63 -9.51 -12.90
C ALA A 185 -2.71 -9.18 -11.70
N LYS A 186 -3.09 -8.17 -10.90
CA LYS A 186 -2.36 -7.76 -9.69
C LYS A 186 -2.43 -8.88 -8.64
N GLN A 187 -3.59 -9.52 -8.44
CA GLN A 187 -3.73 -10.66 -7.52
C GLN A 187 -2.89 -11.87 -7.96
N ALA A 188 -2.77 -12.16 -9.24
CA ALA A 188 -1.92 -13.24 -9.74
C ALA A 188 -0.43 -13.00 -9.44
N ARG A 189 0.03 -11.75 -9.57
CA ARG A 189 1.40 -11.34 -9.20
C ARG A 189 1.64 -11.50 -7.70
N TYR A 190 0.71 -11.04 -6.86
CA TYR A 190 0.82 -11.20 -5.40
C TYR A 190 0.80 -12.65 -4.94
N ALA A 191 0.02 -13.51 -5.60
CA ALA A 191 0.02 -14.94 -5.32
C ALA A 191 1.41 -15.57 -5.52
N ARG A 192 2.15 -15.12 -6.56
CA ARG A 192 3.52 -15.59 -6.80
C ARG A 192 4.47 -15.15 -5.69
N ILE A 193 4.50 -13.86 -5.35
CA ILE A 193 5.37 -13.30 -4.30
C ILE A 193 5.09 -14.00 -2.95
N ARG A 194 3.81 -14.16 -2.61
CA ARG A 194 3.41 -14.84 -1.38
C ARG A 194 3.79 -16.31 -1.37
N ALA A 195 3.68 -17.00 -2.52
CA ALA A 195 4.09 -18.40 -2.64
C ALA A 195 5.61 -18.56 -2.40
N GLU A 196 6.43 -17.68 -2.95
CA GLU A 196 7.88 -17.66 -2.72
C GLU A 196 8.21 -17.41 -1.25
N THR A 197 7.51 -16.45 -0.61
CA THR A 197 7.66 -16.19 0.83
C THR A 197 7.29 -17.40 1.68
N LEU A 198 6.19 -18.10 1.38
CA LEU A 198 5.79 -19.31 2.08
C LEU A 198 6.85 -20.41 1.97
N VAL A 199 7.46 -20.56 0.78
CA VAL A 199 8.54 -21.53 0.56
C VAL A 199 9.79 -21.14 1.35
N ARG A 200 10.21 -19.87 1.34
CA ARG A 200 11.33 -19.38 2.16
C ARG A 200 11.10 -19.61 3.66
N GLN A 201 9.86 -19.49 4.13
CA GLN A 201 9.47 -19.77 5.52
C GLN A 201 9.35 -21.27 5.84
N GLY A 202 9.64 -22.16 4.90
CA GLY A 202 9.55 -23.61 5.11
C GLY A 202 8.11 -24.15 5.17
N ARG A 203 7.10 -23.35 4.80
CA ARG A 203 5.69 -23.74 4.90
C ARG A 203 5.26 -24.62 3.75
N ARG A 204 5.09 -25.91 4.02
CA ARG A 204 4.62 -26.90 3.02
C ARG A 204 3.08 -26.99 3.03
N PRO A 205 2.43 -27.03 1.83
CA PRO A 205 0.99 -27.20 1.75
C PRO A 205 0.58 -28.63 2.14
N ARG A 206 -0.48 -28.75 2.94
CA ARG A 206 -1.12 -30.02 3.29
C ARG A 206 -2.39 -30.20 2.44
N ARG A 207 -2.96 -31.43 2.39
CA ARG A 207 -4.15 -31.71 1.57
C ARG A 207 -5.33 -30.79 1.91
N HIS A 208 -5.60 -30.52 3.18
CA HIS A 208 -6.68 -29.62 3.62
C HIS A 208 -6.41 -28.14 3.29
N THR A 209 -5.17 -27.76 2.99
CA THR A 209 -4.82 -26.37 2.64
C THR A 209 -5.52 -25.92 1.35
N TYR A 210 -5.70 -26.83 0.39
CA TYR A 210 -6.27 -26.49 -0.92
C TYR A 210 -7.79 -26.24 -0.92
N LEU A 211 -8.51 -26.79 0.05
CA LEU A 211 -9.96 -26.61 0.16
C LEU A 211 -10.30 -25.75 1.38
N GLY A 212 -9.68 -26.03 2.52
CA GLY A 212 -10.00 -25.36 3.78
C GLY A 212 -9.64 -23.89 3.81
N GLN A 213 -8.47 -23.52 3.27
CA GLN A 213 -8.03 -22.12 3.26
C GLN A 213 -8.89 -21.24 2.32
N PRO A 214 -9.13 -21.62 1.04
CA PRO A 214 -10.01 -20.86 0.16
C PRO A 214 -11.45 -20.77 0.68
N ALA A 215 -11.99 -21.87 1.20
CA ALA A 215 -13.36 -21.88 1.77
C ALA A 215 -13.47 -20.94 2.98
N ARG A 216 -12.45 -20.97 3.87
CA ARG A 216 -12.39 -20.07 5.01
C ARG A 216 -12.27 -18.61 4.57
N GLU A 217 -11.45 -18.32 3.56
CA GLU A 217 -11.27 -16.96 3.03
C GLU A 217 -12.56 -16.44 2.38
N LEU A 218 -13.25 -17.27 1.59
CA LEU A 218 -14.56 -16.94 1.03
C LEU A 218 -15.56 -16.60 2.14
N TRP A 219 -15.68 -17.47 3.13
CA TRP A 219 -16.59 -17.26 4.27
C TRP A 219 -16.23 -16.00 5.04
N ARG A 220 -14.96 -15.83 5.37
CA ARG A 220 -14.45 -14.67 6.10
C ARG A 220 -14.81 -13.37 5.37
N ARG A 221 -14.48 -13.27 4.09
CA ARG A 221 -14.70 -12.02 3.33
C ARG A 221 -16.17 -11.77 3.06
N PHE A 222 -16.91 -12.78 2.63
CA PHE A 222 -18.29 -12.59 2.23
C PHE A 222 -19.25 -12.46 3.42
N VAL A 223 -19.07 -13.32 4.43
CA VAL A 223 -19.98 -13.39 5.59
C VAL A 223 -19.44 -12.58 6.78
N THR A 224 -18.27 -12.97 7.33
CA THR A 224 -17.74 -12.37 8.57
C THR A 224 -17.43 -10.88 8.39
N LEU A 225 -16.76 -10.52 7.30
CA LEU A 225 -16.42 -9.14 6.95
C LEU A 225 -17.50 -8.44 6.10
N ARG A 226 -18.70 -9.02 6.05
CA ARG A 226 -19.90 -8.43 5.43
C ARG A 226 -19.74 -8.02 3.97
N GLY A 227 -18.94 -8.76 3.18
CA GLY A 227 -18.78 -8.51 1.75
C GLY A 227 -20.10 -8.55 0.97
N TYR A 228 -21.12 -9.24 1.48
CA TYR A 228 -22.46 -9.25 0.90
C TYR A 228 -23.10 -7.85 0.79
N ARG A 229 -22.64 -6.86 1.57
CA ARG A 229 -23.11 -5.47 1.49
C ARG A 229 -22.79 -4.81 0.15
N ASP A 230 -21.77 -5.28 -0.54
CA ASP A 230 -21.36 -4.77 -1.85
C ASP A 230 -22.02 -5.54 -3.01
N GLY A 231 -22.98 -6.43 -2.69
CA GLY A 231 -23.76 -7.19 -3.67
C GLY A 231 -22.91 -8.09 -4.56
N PRO A 232 -23.17 -8.12 -5.89
CA PRO A 232 -22.42 -8.98 -6.81
C PRO A 232 -20.93 -8.71 -6.85
N VAL A 233 -20.51 -7.44 -6.65
CA VAL A 233 -19.09 -7.08 -6.60
C VAL A 233 -18.42 -7.62 -5.34
N GLY A 234 -19.10 -7.56 -4.19
CA GLY A 234 -18.58 -8.16 -2.97
C GLY A 234 -18.44 -9.68 -3.06
N LEU A 235 -19.39 -10.35 -3.74
CA LEU A 235 -19.27 -11.78 -4.03
C LEU A 235 -18.08 -12.05 -4.97
N PHE A 236 -17.94 -11.28 -6.06
CA PHE A 236 -16.80 -11.39 -6.96
C PHE A 236 -15.47 -11.25 -6.22
N LEU A 237 -15.32 -10.21 -5.39
CA LEU A 237 -14.10 -9.97 -4.60
C LEU A 237 -13.81 -11.12 -3.64
N ALA A 238 -14.82 -11.64 -2.94
CA ALA A 238 -14.67 -12.76 -2.02
C ALA A 238 -14.24 -14.06 -2.73
N VAL A 239 -14.83 -14.35 -3.90
CA VAL A 239 -14.46 -15.51 -4.75
C VAL A 239 -13.06 -15.34 -5.32
N ALA A 240 -12.73 -14.14 -5.82
CA ALA A 240 -11.41 -13.86 -6.38
C ALA A 240 -10.30 -13.98 -5.31
N MET A 241 -10.55 -13.55 -4.07
CA MET A 241 -9.60 -13.70 -2.96
C MET A 241 -9.49 -15.15 -2.48
N ALA A 242 -10.58 -15.93 -2.50
CA ALA A 242 -10.52 -17.37 -2.25
C ALA A 242 -9.70 -18.09 -3.34
N TRP A 243 -9.86 -17.68 -4.60
CA TRP A 243 -9.04 -18.16 -5.71
C TRP A 243 -7.57 -17.75 -5.54
N HIS A 244 -7.30 -16.51 -5.14
CA HIS A 244 -5.95 -16.03 -4.83
C HIS A 244 -5.26 -16.94 -3.79
N GLU A 245 -5.98 -17.29 -2.71
CA GLU A 245 -5.48 -18.21 -1.68
C GLU A 245 -5.15 -19.59 -2.25
N LEU A 246 -6.06 -20.18 -3.03
CA LEU A 246 -5.82 -21.46 -3.70
C LEU A 246 -4.61 -21.39 -4.66
N HIS A 247 -4.58 -20.34 -5.50
CA HIS A 247 -3.51 -20.13 -6.50
C HIS A 247 -2.14 -20.01 -5.82
N THR A 248 -2.06 -19.24 -4.72
CA THR A 248 -0.84 -19.12 -3.90
C THR A 248 -0.31 -20.49 -3.46
N TRP A 249 -1.17 -21.35 -2.91
CA TRP A 249 -0.77 -22.67 -2.46
C TRP A 249 -0.42 -23.64 -3.60
N LEU A 250 -1.07 -23.51 -4.75
CA LEU A 250 -0.71 -24.29 -5.94
C LEU A 250 0.68 -23.88 -6.47
N LEU A 251 0.99 -22.58 -6.48
CA LEU A 251 2.31 -22.07 -6.83
C LEU A 251 3.37 -22.53 -5.82
N ALA A 252 3.12 -22.39 -4.53
CA ALA A 252 4.02 -22.86 -3.48
C ALA A 252 4.33 -24.36 -3.62
N ARG A 253 3.30 -25.19 -3.95
CA ARG A 253 3.51 -26.62 -4.23
C ARG A 253 4.42 -26.86 -5.43
N ARG A 254 4.27 -26.07 -6.50
CA ARG A 254 5.14 -26.18 -7.69
C ARG A 254 6.59 -25.85 -7.34
N LEU A 255 6.81 -24.78 -6.59
CA LEU A 255 8.14 -24.37 -6.13
C LEU A 255 8.78 -25.43 -5.23
N TRP A 256 8.04 -26.00 -4.26
CA TRP A 256 8.53 -27.09 -3.43
C TRP A 256 8.94 -28.33 -4.24
N ARG A 257 8.12 -28.72 -5.23
CA ARG A 257 8.45 -29.87 -6.10
C ARG A 257 9.70 -29.63 -6.96
N ALA A 258 9.93 -28.37 -7.38
CA ALA A 258 11.15 -28.01 -8.09
C ALA A 258 12.37 -28.10 -7.17
N ALA A 259 12.27 -27.57 -5.96
CA ALA A 259 13.33 -27.63 -4.95
C ALA A 259 13.67 -29.10 -4.55
N ASP A 260 12.65 -29.93 -4.30
CA ASP A 260 12.83 -31.35 -3.95
C ASP A 260 13.52 -32.13 -5.10
N ARG A 261 13.23 -31.83 -6.37
CA ARG A 261 13.91 -32.46 -7.53
C ARG A 261 15.38 -32.08 -7.63
N ASN A 262 15.70 -30.83 -7.34
CA ASN A 262 17.08 -30.35 -7.37
C ASN A 262 17.92 -30.90 -6.19
N SER A 263 17.28 -31.22 -5.07
CA SER A 263 17.94 -31.80 -3.91
C SER A 263 18.21 -33.30 -4.02
N THR A 264 17.42 -34.05 -4.81
CA THR A 264 17.66 -35.49 -5.03
C THR A 264 18.86 -35.76 -5.94
N GLY A 265 19.41 -34.74 -6.62
CA GLY A 265 20.66 -34.81 -7.37
C GLY A 265 21.93 -34.50 -6.57
N ARG A 266 21.82 -34.01 -5.34
CA ARG A 266 22.95 -33.77 -4.40
C ARG A 266 22.56 -34.25 -3.00
N ARG A 267 23.31 -35.23 -2.51
CA ARG A 267 23.19 -35.72 -1.11
C ARG A 267 23.93 -34.82 -0.14
N ASP A 268 23.71 -33.53 -0.15
CA ASP A 268 24.14 -32.62 0.93
C ASP A 268 23.16 -31.47 0.93
N VAL A 269 22.35 -31.41 1.98
CA VAL A 269 21.41 -30.32 2.23
C VAL A 269 22.16 -29.24 2.98
N PRO A 270 22.48 -28.08 2.38
CA PRO A 270 22.84 -26.90 3.17
C PRO A 270 21.58 -26.31 3.78
N ALA A 271 21.63 -25.94 5.03
CA ALA A 271 20.68 -25.04 5.65
C ALA A 271 20.77 -23.69 4.91
N GLY A 272 19.78 -23.38 4.07
CA GLY A 272 19.73 -22.14 3.30
C GLY A 272 19.31 -22.37 1.83
N TRP A 273 18.57 -21.43 1.29
CA TRP A 273 18.17 -21.35 -0.11
C TRP A 273 19.40 -21.49 -1.03
N PRO A 274 19.33 -22.22 -2.18
CA PRO A 274 20.44 -22.30 -3.12
C PRO A 274 20.78 -20.89 -3.64
N ALA A 275 21.99 -20.43 -3.38
CA ALA A 275 22.57 -19.26 -3.99
C ALA A 275 22.60 -19.45 -5.52
N GLY A 276 21.95 -18.57 -6.28
CA GLY A 276 22.03 -18.57 -7.75
C GLY A 276 20.72 -18.63 -8.52
N VAL A 277 19.56 -18.47 -7.87
CA VAL A 277 18.34 -18.11 -8.61
C VAL A 277 18.26 -16.58 -8.65
N GLU A 278 18.84 -15.98 -9.68
CA GLU A 278 18.55 -14.61 -10.04
C GLU A 278 17.04 -14.51 -10.32
N LEU A 279 16.36 -13.77 -9.47
CA LEU A 279 14.98 -13.37 -9.74
C LEU A 279 15.04 -12.42 -10.94
N PRO A 280 14.19 -12.59 -11.98
CA PRO A 280 14.06 -11.55 -12.99
C PRO A 280 13.69 -10.27 -12.26
N GLU A 281 14.35 -9.17 -12.58
CA GLU A 281 14.00 -7.82 -12.15
C GLU A 281 12.55 -7.56 -12.57
N ALA A 282 11.62 -7.93 -11.70
CA ALA A 282 10.24 -7.51 -11.85
C ALA A 282 10.24 -6.02 -11.55
N SER A 283 9.95 -5.20 -12.54
CA SER A 283 9.59 -3.82 -12.35
C SER A 283 8.55 -3.77 -11.24
N LEU A 284 8.98 -3.34 -10.05
CA LEU A 284 8.11 -3.20 -8.89
C LEU A 284 7.21 -2.01 -9.18
N ASP A 285 5.95 -2.32 -9.46
CA ASP A 285 4.90 -1.32 -9.54
C ASP A 285 4.66 -0.78 -8.13
N LEU A 286 5.02 0.48 -7.91
CA LEU A 286 4.90 1.17 -6.63
C LEU A 286 3.46 1.37 -6.16
N SER A 287 2.47 1.15 -7.02
CA SER A 287 1.06 1.11 -6.65
C SER A 287 0.67 -0.15 -5.83
N VAL A 288 1.64 -0.87 -5.32
CA VAL A 288 1.44 -2.04 -4.44
C VAL A 288 1.00 -1.58 -3.08
N VAL A 289 -0.28 -1.29 -2.97
CA VAL A 289 -0.91 -1.07 -1.69
C VAL A 289 -0.94 -2.36 -0.88
N ILE A 290 -0.43 -2.22 0.29
CA ILE A 290 -0.45 -3.18 1.37
C ILE A 290 -1.91 -3.43 1.74
N VAL A 291 -2.42 -4.59 1.37
CA VAL A 291 -3.65 -5.09 1.98
C VAL A 291 -3.25 -5.60 3.35
N SER A 292 -3.50 -4.79 4.37
CA SER A 292 -3.43 -5.24 5.76
C SER A 292 -4.44 -6.36 5.99
N TYR A 293 -3.97 -7.48 6.51
CA TYR A 293 -4.79 -8.62 6.90
C TYR A 293 -5.19 -8.53 8.37
#